data_f72ce51d52eb53bfdf7bb0a800a6c2dc
#
_entry.id   f72ce51d52eb53bfdf7bb0a800a6c2dc
#
_cell.length_a   1.000
_cell.length_b   1.000
_cell.length_c   1.000
_cell.angle_alpha   90.00
_cell.angle_beta   90.00
_cell.angle_gamma   90.00
#
_symmetry.space_group_name_H-M   'P 1'
#
loop_
_entity.id
_entity.type
_entity.pdbx_description
1 polymer ?
#
loop_
_entity_poly.entity_id
_entity_poly.type
_entity_poly.pdbx_seq_one_letter_code
_entity_poly.pdbx_strand_id
1 'polypeptide(L)'
;MTARRSYGEGGLYWNEKRQRWIATVTLGYDGRGKRIVKTGSGRTKTEAKRKLREQLRDHEDGLALGRDNYTVRQAVEDWLTYGLGRQGSATVKKYRIFCGKHLIPLLGARKLRDLTTREVDAWLVELSKSLSTATLQRVHGCLNRSVRRAMARDLVKRNVVELADVPAGRAGRKSKSLTPEQVDGVLMLTVTDRLHTYIVLSLLTGARTEELRALEWQHVHLEWVGDVPPRVEVWRSVREGGDTKTEKSRQTLALPERCIEALRKHRALQAAERLAAGERWQETGLVFTTAVGTKMDAANVRRNFRRALRLVPGLDPKEWAPASCGTRSSQCCPMLVCR
;
A
#
# COMPACT_ATOMS: atom_id res chain seq x y z
N MET A 1 -42.29 45.34 -32.47
CA MET A 1 -41.71 45.58 -31.12
C MET A 1 -41.26 44.29 -30.57
N THR A 2 -39.94 44.04 -30.48
CA THR A 2 -39.35 42.82 -29.89
C THR A 2 -39.41 42.93 -28.37
N ALA A 3 -40.18 42.06 -27.73
CA ALA A 3 -40.30 41.99 -26.28
C ALA A 3 -38.92 41.88 -25.62
N ARG A 4 -38.64 42.76 -24.66
CA ARG A 4 -37.41 42.76 -23.88
C ARG A 4 -37.40 41.50 -23.01
N ARG A 5 -36.45 40.59 -23.22
CA ARG A 5 -36.33 39.35 -22.46
C ARG A 5 -36.06 39.62 -20.98
N SER A 6 -36.71 38.86 -20.11
CA SER A 6 -36.53 38.97 -18.66
C SER A 6 -35.09 38.58 -18.28
N TYR A 7 -34.63 39.21 -17.19
CA TYR A 7 -33.29 38.88 -16.63
C TYR A 7 -33.29 37.43 -16.19
N GLY A 8 -32.39 36.59 -16.81
CA GLY A 8 -32.32 35.14 -16.55
C GLY A 8 -32.87 34.25 -17.66
N GLU A 9 -33.65 34.79 -18.61
CA GLU A 9 -34.04 34.01 -19.81
C GLU A 9 -32.86 33.82 -20.73
N GLY A 10 -32.45 32.54 -20.91
CA GLY A 10 -31.34 32.16 -21.75
C GLY A 10 -31.54 32.48 -23.23
N GLY A 11 -30.46 32.73 -23.96
CA GLY A 11 -30.49 32.91 -25.43
C GLY A 11 -30.56 31.56 -26.13
N LEU A 12 -31.30 31.47 -27.24
CA LEU A 12 -31.30 30.34 -28.16
C LEU A 12 -31.10 30.87 -29.57
N TYR A 13 -29.98 30.46 -30.21
CA TYR A 13 -29.64 30.90 -31.56
C TYR A 13 -28.97 29.79 -32.35
N TRP A 14 -29.03 29.92 -33.69
CA TRP A 14 -28.32 29.00 -34.61
C TRP A 14 -26.88 29.50 -34.82
N ASN A 15 -25.91 28.61 -34.71
CA ASN A 15 -24.52 28.91 -35.01
C ASN A 15 -24.15 28.32 -36.35
N GLU A 16 -24.00 29.14 -37.36
CA GLU A 16 -23.74 28.72 -38.75
C GLU A 16 -22.38 28.01 -38.88
N LYS A 17 -21.32 28.49 -38.20
CA LYS A 17 -19.99 27.87 -38.27
C LYS A 17 -19.99 26.46 -37.70
N ARG A 18 -20.79 26.20 -36.65
CA ARG A 18 -20.88 24.88 -36.00
C ARG A 18 -22.05 24.03 -36.48
N GLN A 19 -22.94 24.58 -37.32
CA GLN A 19 -24.15 23.94 -37.77
C GLN A 19 -24.98 23.34 -36.62
N ARG A 20 -25.18 24.14 -35.58
CA ARG A 20 -25.86 23.70 -34.35
C ARG A 20 -26.64 24.84 -33.68
N TRP A 21 -27.72 24.47 -33.02
CA TRP A 21 -28.44 25.33 -32.07
C TRP A 21 -27.63 25.47 -30.78
N ILE A 22 -27.53 26.69 -30.30
CA ILE A 22 -26.87 27.04 -29.04
C ILE A 22 -27.87 27.70 -28.12
N ALA A 23 -28.08 27.08 -26.94
CA ALA A 23 -28.85 27.65 -25.86
C ALA A 23 -27.85 28.16 -24.79
N THR A 24 -28.03 29.39 -24.29
CA THR A 24 -27.13 30.00 -23.32
C THR A 24 -27.92 30.57 -22.14
N VAL A 25 -27.35 30.51 -20.95
CA VAL A 25 -27.88 31.20 -19.76
C VAL A 25 -26.73 31.79 -18.95
N THR A 26 -26.97 32.93 -18.32
CA THR A 26 -26.02 33.56 -17.40
C THR A 26 -26.33 33.13 -15.98
N LEU A 27 -25.33 32.66 -15.26
CA LEU A 27 -25.44 32.20 -13.87
C LEU A 27 -24.99 33.26 -12.85
N GLY A 28 -24.32 34.31 -13.29
CA GLY A 28 -23.75 35.34 -12.42
C GLY A 28 -22.36 35.76 -12.88
N TYR A 29 -21.59 36.28 -11.94
CA TYR A 29 -20.21 36.73 -12.19
C TYR A 29 -19.24 35.99 -11.27
N ASP A 30 -18.03 35.74 -11.74
CA ASP A 30 -16.97 35.20 -10.90
C ASP A 30 -16.39 36.24 -9.94
N GLY A 31 -15.52 35.82 -9.00
CA GLY A 31 -14.86 36.70 -8.04
C GLY A 31 -13.99 37.82 -8.65
N ARG A 32 -13.79 37.78 -9.99
CA ARG A 32 -13.09 38.82 -10.77
C ARG A 32 -14.03 39.66 -11.61
N GLY A 33 -15.36 39.54 -11.42
CA GLY A 33 -16.39 40.27 -12.16
C GLY A 33 -16.63 39.78 -13.60
N LYS A 34 -16.08 38.62 -14.00
CA LYS A 34 -16.30 38.02 -15.31
C LYS A 34 -17.60 37.23 -15.32
N ARG A 35 -18.42 37.45 -16.35
CA ARG A 35 -19.71 36.79 -16.55
C ARG A 35 -19.56 35.25 -16.71
N ILE A 36 -20.27 34.50 -15.86
CA ILE A 36 -20.37 33.05 -15.96
C ILE A 36 -21.53 32.68 -16.85
N VAL A 37 -21.27 32.09 -18.02
CA VAL A 37 -22.28 31.70 -19.00
C VAL A 37 -22.25 30.19 -19.21
N LYS A 38 -23.39 29.52 -19.17
CA LYS A 38 -23.56 28.12 -19.56
C LYS A 38 -24.20 28.01 -20.95
N THR A 39 -23.74 27.02 -21.71
CA THR A 39 -24.16 26.79 -23.10
C THR A 39 -24.46 25.32 -23.35
N GLY A 40 -25.70 25.02 -23.78
CA GLY A 40 -26.08 23.74 -24.36
C GLY A 40 -26.06 23.80 -25.88
N SER A 41 -25.47 22.83 -26.57
CA SER A 41 -25.49 22.78 -28.05
C SER A 41 -26.09 21.46 -28.54
N GLY A 42 -26.88 21.55 -29.63
CA GLY A 42 -27.53 20.40 -30.23
C GLY A 42 -27.84 20.59 -31.70
N ARG A 43 -28.15 19.52 -32.44
CA ARG A 43 -28.63 19.62 -33.81
C ARG A 43 -30.03 20.19 -33.92
N THR A 44 -30.83 20.06 -32.84
CA THR A 44 -32.18 20.61 -32.71
C THR A 44 -32.25 21.59 -31.57
N LYS A 45 -33.27 22.51 -31.60
CA LYS A 45 -33.57 23.44 -30.50
C LYS A 45 -33.84 22.71 -29.19
N THR A 46 -34.56 21.58 -29.27
CA THR A 46 -34.93 20.76 -28.11
C THR A 46 -33.70 20.12 -27.47
N GLU A 47 -32.78 19.58 -28.28
CA GLU A 47 -31.52 19.00 -27.79
C GLU A 47 -30.64 20.05 -27.10
N ALA A 48 -30.49 21.23 -27.70
CA ALA A 48 -29.72 22.34 -27.10
C ALA A 48 -30.32 22.78 -25.74
N LYS A 49 -31.64 22.91 -25.65
CA LYS A 49 -32.35 23.25 -24.39
C LYS A 49 -32.23 22.13 -23.36
N ARG A 50 -32.30 20.85 -23.75
CA ARG A 50 -32.13 19.70 -22.84
C ARG A 50 -30.77 19.73 -22.22
N LYS A 51 -29.71 19.84 -23.03
CA LYS A 51 -28.33 19.92 -22.55
C LYS A 51 -28.05 21.12 -21.64
N LEU A 52 -28.67 22.28 -21.95
CA LEU A 52 -28.56 23.43 -21.06
C LEU A 52 -29.23 23.15 -19.72
N ARG A 53 -30.44 22.55 -19.68
CA ARG A 53 -31.12 22.20 -18.43
C ARG A 53 -30.29 21.17 -17.59
N GLU A 54 -29.67 20.23 -18.22
CA GLU A 54 -28.76 19.27 -17.54
C GLU A 54 -27.62 20.01 -16.84
N GLN A 55 -26.99 20.98 -17.52
CA GLN A 55 -25.92 21.79 -16.94
C GLN A 55 -26.40 22.76 -15.84
N LEU A 56 -27.61 23.23 -15.93
CA LEU A 56 -28.24 24.08 -14.88
C LEU A 56 -28.50 23.25 -13.62
N ARG A 57 -29.05 22.03 -13.76
CA ARG A 57 -29.22 21.11 -12.63
C ARG A 57 -27.91 20.78 -11.96
N ASP A 58 -26.86 20.52 -12.76
CA ASP A 58 -25.51 20.27 -12.22
C ASP A 58 -24.96 21.48 -11.44
N HIS A 59 -25.29 22.70 -11.88
CA HIS A 59 -24.92 23.90 -11.15
C HIS A 59 -25.75 24.11 -9.88
N GLU A 60 -27.07 23.90 -9.93
CA GLU A 60 -27.96 23.93 -8.76
C GLU A 60 -27.58 22.91 -7.71
N ASP A 61 -27.09 21.74 -8.13
CA ASP A 61 -26.53 20.69 -7.26
C ASP A 61 -25.10 20.98 -6.77
N GLY A 62 -24.55 22.17 -7.02
CA GLY A 62 -23.24 22.61 -6.54
C GLY A 62 -22.04 21.95 -7.24
N LEU A 63 -22.24 21.25 -8.35
CA LEU A 63 -21.12 20.61 -9.07
C LEU A 63 -20.18 21.63 -9.71
N ALA A 64 -18.89 21.39 -9.61
CA ALA A 64 -17.86 22.24 -10.20
C ALA A 64 -18.04 22.42 -11.71
N LEU A 65 -18.20 23.66 -12.12
CA LEU A 65 -18.45 24.04 -13.50
C LEU A 65 -17.25 23.69 -14.41
N GLY A 66 -17.42 22.80 -15.38
CA GLY A 66 -16.50 22.70 -16.52
C GLY A 66 -15.72 21.43 -16.73
N ARG A 67 -15.99 20.31 -16.03
CA ARG A 67 -15.29 19.05 -16.28
C ARG A 67 -16.21 17.92 -16.77
N ASP A 68 -16.96 18.18 -17.82
CA ASP A 68 -17.78 17.14 -18.49
C ASP A 68 -16.99 15.90 -18.93
N ASN A 69 -15.67 16.02 -19.01
CA ASN A 69 -14.77 14.97 -19.45
C ASN A 69 -13.84 14.45 -18.34
N TYR A 70 -14.13 14.71 -17.06
CA TYR A 70 -13.32 14.21 -15.96
C TYR A 70 -13.41 12.69 -15.88
N THR A 71 -12.28 12.02 -16.06
CA THR A 71 -12.20 10.57 -16.17
C THR A 71 -11.80 9.91 -14.85
N VAL A 72 -12.03 8.61 -14.74
CA VAL A 72 -11.55 7.78 -13.63
C VAL A 72 -10.02 7.87 -13.50
N ARG A 73 -9.28 7.91 -14.61
CA ARG A 73 -7.81 8.12 -14.62
C ARG A 73 -7.45 9.42 -13.89
N GLN A 74 -8.08 10.52 -14.27
CA GLN A 74 -7.80 11.82 -13.65
C GLN A 74 -8.14 11.82 -12.15
N ALA A 75 -9.26 11.19 -11.76
CA ALA A 75 -9.61 11.06 -10.35
C ALA A 75 -8.55 10.28 -9.55
N VAL A 76 -8.02 9.22 -10.13
CA VAL A 76 -6.97 8.40 -9.53
C VAL A 76 -5.65 9.16 -9.44
N GLU A 77 -5.24 9.85 -10.49
CA GLU A 77 -4.03 10.66 -10.54
C GLU A 77 -4.08 11.83 -9.54
N ASP A 78 -5.22 12.52 -9.45
CA ASP A 78 -5.47 13.55 -8.45
C ASP A 78 -5.39 13.01 -7.02
N TRP A 79 -5.94 11.81 -6.78
CA TRP A 79 -5.83 11.17 -5.47
C TRP A 79 -4.40 10.75 -5.15
N LEU A 80 -3.67 10.16 -6.10
CA LEU A 80 -2.27 9.75 -5.92
C LEU A 80 -1.33 10.94 -5.70
N THR A 81 -1.67 12.09 -6.27
CA THR A 81 -0.85 13.32 -6.16
C THR A 81 -1.14 14.07 -4.87
N TYR A 82 -2.42 14.27 -4.55
CA TYR A 82 -2.82 15.18 -3.48
C TYR A 82 -3.52 14.50 -2.30
N GLY A 83 -3.89 13.22 -2.42
CA GLY A 83 -4.66 12.50 -1.40
C GLY A 83 -3.82 11.68 -0.43
N LEU A 84 -2.52 11.59 -0.61
CA LEU A 84 -1.63 10.69 0.09
C LEU A 84 -0.59 11.38 0.99
N GLY A 85 -0.75 12.67 1.29
CA GLY A 85 0.25 13.47 2.01
C GLY A 85 0.64 12.96 3.42
N ARG A 86 -0.21 12.11 4.03
CA ARG A 86 0.07 11.48 5.33
C ARG A 86 0.60 10.04 5.21
N GLN A 87 0.83 9.54 3.99
CA GLN A 87 1.24 8.15 3.76
C GLN A 87 2.74 8.06 3.49
N GLY A 88 3.39 7.06 4.10
CA GLY A 88 4.79 6.78 3.82
C GLY A 88 5.03 6.35 2.36
N SER A 89 6.21 6.64 1.83
CA SER A 89 6.60 6.44 0.42
C SER A 89 6.37 5.01 -0.07
N ALA A 90 6.63 3.99 0.75
CA ALA A 90 6.38 2.60 0.43
C ALA A 90 4.88 2.29 0.21
N THR A 91 4.00 2.95 0.94
CA THR A 91 2.54 2.84 0.77
C THR A 91 2.10 3.51 -0.53
N VAL A 92 2.63 4.70 -0.80
CA VAL A 92 2.36 5.44 -2.06
C VAL A 92 2.80 4.61 -3.27
N LYS A 93 4.02 4.02 -3.23
CA LYS A 93 4.51 3.12 -4.29
C LYS A 93 3.56 1.94 -4.54
N LYS A 94 3.04 1.31 -3.48
CA LYS A 94 2.06 0.21 -3.59
C LYS A 94 0.75 0.68 -4.25
N TYR A 95 0.21 1.83 -3.84
CA TYR A 95 -1.00 2.37 -4.45
C TYR A 95 -0.81 2.69 -5.93
N ARG A 96 0.33 3.27 -6.32
CA ARG A 96 0.67 3.50 -7.73
C ARG A 96 0.71 2.21 -8.53
N ILE A 97 1.28 1.12 -7.98
CA ILE A 97 1.28 -0.20 -8.63
C ILE A 97 -0.13 -0.73 -8.78
N PHE A 98 -0.98 -0.68 -7.74
CA PHE A 98 -2.35 -1.16 -7.82
C PHE A 98 -3.17 -0.38 -8.85
N CYS A 99 -3.08 0.95 -8.83
CA CYS A 99 -3.77 1.81 -9.78
C CYS A 99 -3.28 1.60 -11.21
N GLY A 100 -1.97 1.57 -11.42
CA GLY A 100 -1.36 1.41 -12.75
C GLY A 100 -1.61 0.05 -13.39
N LYS A 101 -1.63 -1.02 -12.57
CA LYS A 101 -1.83 -2.39 -13.08
C LYS A 101 -3.29 -2.79 -13.25
N HIS A 102 -4.16 -2.40 -12.34
CA HIS A 102 -5.48 -3.01 -12.21
C HIS A 102 -6.64 -2.05 -12.41
N LEU A 103 -6.43 -0.75 -12.24
CA LEU A 103 -7.51 0.23 -12.30
C LEU A 103 -7.46 1.06 -13.58
N ILE A 104 -6.37 1.76 -13.82
CA ILE A 104 -6.23 2.67 -14.96
C ILE A 104 -6.40 1.98 -16.32
N PRO A 105 -5.83 0.77 -16.56
CA PRO A 105 -5.99 0.11 -17.87
C PRO A 105 -7.42 -0.30 -18.17
N LEU A 106 -8.22 -0.63 -17.16
CA LEU A 106 -9.56 -1.20 -17.33
C LEU A 106 -10.69 -0.16 -17.22
N LEU A 107 -10.54 0.81 -16.31
CA LEU A 107 -11.58 1.82 -16.04
C LEU A 107 -11.13 3.26 -16.35
N GLY A 108 -9.85 3.49 -16.56
CA GLY A 108 -9.27 4.84 -16.60
C GLY A 108 -9.85 5.78 -17.64
N ALA A 109 -10.26 5.25 -18.81
CA ALA A 109 -10.85 6.05 -19.89
C ALA A 109 -12.32 6.41 -19.64
N ARG A 110 -13.00 5.72 -18.69
CA ARG A 110 -14.40 5.98 -18.37
C ARG A 110 -14.58 7.37 -17.75
N LYS A 111 -15.58 8.11 -18.18
CA LYS A 111 -15.96 9.37 -17.51
C LYS A 111 -16.50 9.06 -16.12
N LEU A 112 -16.01 9.76 -15.11
CA LEU A 112 -16.34 9.47 -13.72
C LEU A 112 -17.83 9.61 -13.42
N ARG A 113 -18.49 10.61 -14.01
CA ARG A 113 -19.94 10.85 -13.85
C ARG A 113 -20.81 9.74 -14.44
N ASP A 114 -20.29 9.04 -15.47
CA ASP A 114 -21.02 7.99 -16.19
C ASP A 114 -20.67 6.59 -15.65
N LEU A 115 -19.78 6.49 -14.65
CA LEU A 115 -19.43 5.24 -13.99
C LEU A 115 -20.63 4.71 -13.22
N THR A 116 -20.96 3.44 -13.41
CA THR A 116 -22.07 2.76 -12.73
C THR A 116 -21.57 1.69 -11.77
N THR A 117 -22.35 1.37 -10.75
CA THR A 117 -22.06 0.26 -9.82
C THR A 117 -21.87 -1.05 -10.56
N ARG A 118 -22.72 -1.34 -11.58
CA ARG A 118 -22.62 -2.54 -12.41
C ARG A 118 -21.28 -2.67 -13.12
N GLU A 119 -20.70 -1.56 -13.61
CA GLU A 119 -19.37 -1.57 -14.23
C GLU A 119 -18.27 -1.84 -13.20
N VAL A 120 -18.41 -1.34 -11.99
CA VAL A 120 -17.49 -1.61 -10.87
C VAL A 120 -17.57 -3.10 -10.47
N ASP A 121 -18.77 -3.65 -10.35
CA ASP A 121 -18.98 -5.08 -10.06
C ASP A 121 -18.34 -5.97 -11.13
N ALA A 122 -18.63 -5.70 -12.41
CA ALA A 122 -18.04 -6.44 -13.53
C ALA A 122 -16.50 -6.39 -13.52
N TRP A 123 -15.93 -5.23 -13.24
CA TRP A 123 -14.48 -5.04 -13.10
C TRP A 123 -13.91 -5.85 -11.93
N LEU A 124 -14.56 -5.86 -10.77
CA LEU A 124 -14.11 -6.64 -9.61
C LEU A 124 -14.20 -8.14 -9.86
N VAL A 125 -15.27 -8.61 -10.53
CA VAL A 125 -15.44 -10.01 -10.94
C VAL A 125 -14.32 -10.43 -11.90
N GLU A 126 -13.97 -9.63 -12.89
CA GLU A 126 -12.85 -9.93 -13.78
C GLU A 126 -11.52 -10.04 -13.03
N LEU A 127 -11.23 -9.10 -12.13
CA LEU A 127 -10.03 -9.12 -11.31
C LEU A 127 -10.00 -10.31 -10.32
N SER A 128 -11.15 -10.80 -9.84
CA SER A 128 -11.22 -11.91 -8.90
C SER A 128 -10.68 -13.22 -9.47
N LYS A 129 -10.70 -13.39 -10.79
CA LYS A 129 -10.12 -14.55 -11.48
C LYS A 129 -8.60 -14.67 -11.27
N SER A 130 -7.92 -13.57 -11.01
CA SER A 130 -6.46 -13.51 -10.89
C SER A 130 -5.92 -13.03 -9.54
N LEU A 131 -6.67 -12.22 -8.81
CA LEU A 131 -6.23 -11.59 -7.57
C LEU A 131 -6.84 -12.26 -6.33
N SER A 132 -6.12 -12.18 -5.21
CA SER A 132 -6.68 -12.59 -3.91
C SER A 132 -7.69 -11.56 -3.39
N THR A 133 -8.64 -12.00 -2.56
CA THR A 133 -9.64 -11.13 -1.91
C THR A 133 -9.00 -9.91 -1.24
N ALA A 134 -7.89 -10.10 -0.51
CA ALA A 134 -7.19 -9.00 0.15
C ALA A 134 -6.59 -7.99 -0.84
N THR A 135 -6.19 -8.43 -2.04
CA THR A 135 -5.71 -7.52 -3.10
C THR A 135 -6.87 -6.79 -3.75
N LEU A 136 -7.98 -7.49 -4.02
CA LEU A 136 -9.22 -6.89 -4.54
C LEU A 136 -9.71 -5.77 -3.64
N GLN A 137 -9.80 -6.02 -2.32
CA GLN A 137 -10.19 -5.00 -1.32
C GLN A 137 -9.28 -3.76 -1.38
N ARG A 138 -7.97 -3.94 -1.58
CA ARG A 138 -7.03 -2.82 -1.71
C ARG A 138 -7.21 -2.04 -3.00
N VAL A 139 -7.43 -2.73 -4.11
CA VAL A 139 -7.65 -2.10 -5.42
C VAL A 139 -9.00 -1.37 -5.45
N HIS A 140 -10.07 -1.99 -4.94
CA HIS A 140 -11.37 -1.35 -4.70
C HIS A 140 -11.23 -0.11 -3.83
N GLY A 141 -10.51 -0.22 -2.70
CA GLY A 141 -10.23 0.91 -1.81
C GLY A 141 -9.45 2.05 -2.45
N CYS A 142 -8.63 1.80 -3.49
CA CYS A 142 -7.98 2.87 -4.27
C CYS A 142 -9.01 3.64 -5.09
N LEU A 143 -9.89 2.95 -5.83
CA LEU A 143 -10.96 3.57 -6.61
C LEU A 143 -11.92 4.35 -5.71
N ASN A 144 -12.37 3.73 -4.61
CA ASN A 144 -13.26 4.36 -3.65
C ASN A 144 -12.70 5.70 -3.11
N ARG A 145 -11.45 5.71 -2.68
CA ARG A 145 -10.79 6.94 -2.20
C ARG A 145 -10.63 8.00 -3.28
N SER A 146 -10.37 7.58 -4.51
CA SER A 146 -10.28 8.49 -5.66
C SER A 146 -11.62 9.17 -5.94
N VAL A 147 -12.72 8.39 -5.95
CA VAL A 147 -14.07 8.92 -6.17
C VAL A 147 -14.55 9.78 -5.00
N ARG A 148 -14.30 9.37 -3.74
CA ARG A 148 -14.57 10.22 -2.56
C ARG A 148 -13.85 11.56 -2.63
N ARG A 149 -12.60 11.57 -3.09
CA ARG A 149 -11.86 12.81 -3.28
C ARG A 149 -12.48 13.68 -4.37
N ALA A 150 -12.89 13.08 -5.49
CA ALA A 150 -13.60 13.79 -6.56
C ALA A 150 -14.92 14.36 -6.08
N MET A 151 -15.68 13.61 -5.26
CA MET A 151 -16.93 14.05 -4.64
C MET A 151 -16.74 15.25 -3.71
N ALA A 152 -15.69 15.22 -2.87
CA ALA A 152 -15.32 16.32 -1.98
C ALA A 152 -14.84 17.59 -2.74
N ARG A 153 -14.80 17.56 -4.07
CA ARG A 153 -14.45 18.67 -4.97
C ARG A 153 -15.53 18.95 -5.98
N ASP A 154 -16.72 18.47 -5.71
CA ASP A 154 -17.91 18.68 -6.51
C ASP A 154 -17.76 18.26 -7.99
N LEU A 155 -16.89 17.26 -8.25
CA LEU A 155 -16.65 16.71 -9.59
C LEU A 155 -17.61 15.56 -9.93
N VAL A 156 -18.23 14.95 -8.93
CA VAL A 156 -19.23 13.88 -9.06
C VAL A 156 -20.19 13.93 -7.86
N LYS A 157 -21.47 13.65 -8.11
CA LYS A 157 -22.54 13.78 -7.09
C LYS A 157 -22.50 12.66 -6.03
N ARG A 158 -22.19 11.44 -6.44
CA ARG A 158 -22.25 10.26 -5.57
C ARG A 158 -21.09 9.31 -5.85
N ASN A 159 -20.76 8.51 -4.84
CA ASN A 159 -19.76 7.46 -4.95
C ASN A 159 -20.46 6.12 -5.23
N VAL A 160 -20.49 5.73 -6.50
CA VAL A 160 -21.06 4.44 -6.93
C VAL A 160 -20.22 3.23 -6.51
N VAL A 161 -18.93 3.47 -6.18
CA VAL A 161 -18.00 2.40 -5.79
C VAL A 161 -18.31 1.86 -4.39
N GLU A 162 -18.89 2.66 -3.52
CA GLU A 162 -19.29 2.24 -2.18
C GLU A 162 -20.44 1.24 -2.18
N LEU A 163 -21.20 1.20 -3.27
CA LEU A 163 -22.35 0.31 -3.44
C LEU A 163 -21.96 -1.05 -4.05
N ALA A 164 -20.69 -1.20 -4.46
CA ALA A 164 -20.20 -2.43 -5.07
C ALA A 164 -19.57 -3.34 -4.02
N ASP A 165 -19.95 -4.61 -4.04
CA ASP A 165 -19.38 -5.63 -3.16
C ASP A 165 -18.11 -6.24 -3.75
N VAL A 166 -17.13 -6.47 -2.89
CA VAL A 166 -15.87 -7.11 -3.30
C VAL A 166 -16.05 -8.63 -3.29
N PRO A 167 -16.03 -9.30 -4.45
CA PRO A 167 -16.19 -10.75 -4.51
C PRO A 167 -15.01 -11.48 -3.89
N ALA A 168 -15.21 -12.75 -3.54
CA ALA A 168 -14.12 -13.63 -3.18
C ALA A 168 -13.17 -13.82 -4.37
N GLY A 169 -11.90 -13.54 -4.16
CA GLY A 169 -10.84 -13.77 -5.15
C GLY A 169 -10.16 -15.11 -4.94
N ARG A 170 -9.02 -15.31 -5.60
CA ARG A 170 -8.20 -16.52 -5.40
C ARG A 170 -7.84 -16.68 -3.93
N ALA A 171 -7.90 -17.92 -3.44
CA ALA A 171 -7.44 -18.25 -2.11
C ALA A 171 -5.98 -17.80 -1.93
N GLY A 172 -5.72 -17.03 -0.88
CA GLY A 172 -4.37 -16.65 -0.51
C GLY A 172 -3.60 -17.87 0.00
N ARG A 173 -2.26 -17.74 0.09
CA ARG A 173 -1.45 -18.76 0.75
C ARG A 173 -1.90 -18.87 2.20
N LYS A 174 -2.23 -20.10 2.65
CA LYS A 174 -2.50 -20.36 4.07
C LYS A 174 -1.27 -20.00 4.90
N SER A 175 -1.49 -19.35 6.04
CA SER A 175 -0.41 -19.16 7.01
C SER A 175 -0.03 -20.52 7.56
N LYS A 176 1.28 -20.85 7.51
CA LYS A 176 1.85 -22.06 8.07
C LYS A 176 2.73 -21.67 9.23
N SER A 177 2.68 -22.40 10.32
CA SER A 177 3.66 -22.39 11.41
C SER A 177 4.47 -23.68 11.39
N LEU A 178 5.75 -23.60 11.76
CA LEU A 178 6.60 -24.76 11.90
C LEU A 178 6.16 -25.57 13.13
N THR A 179 6.21 -26.90 13.04
CA THR A 179 6.08 -27.76 14.23
C THR A 179 7.33 -27.65 15.09
N PRO A 180 7.30 -28.06 16.39
CA PRO A 180 8.48 -28.06 17.24
C PRO A 180 9.65 -28.84 16.63
N GLU A 181 9.38 -30.02 16.06
CA GLU A 181 10.38 -30.87 15.43
C GLU A 181 11.01 -30.21 14.19
N GLN A 182 10.19 -29.48 13.41
CA GLN A 182 10.68 -28.69 12.27
C GLN A 182 11.52 -27.51 12.72
N VAL A 183 11.17 -26.84 13.84
CA VAL A 183 11.96 -25.76 14.43
C VAL A 183 13.33 -26.31 14.84
N ASP A 184 13.37 -27.44 15.58
CA ASP A 184 14.62 -28.05 16.00
C ASP A 184 15.46 -28.48 14.80
N GLY A 185 14.86 -29.11 13.78
CA GLY A 185 15.53 -29.43 12.54
C GLY A 185 16.13 -28.21 11.84
N VAL A 186 15.40 -27.11 11.75
CA VAL A 186 15.91 -25.86 11.19
C VAL A 186 17.09 -25.33 12.01
N LEU A 187 16.97 -25.28 13.33
CA LEU A 187 18.01 -24.77 14.21
C LEU A 187 19.30 -25.63 14.17
N MET A 188 19.17 -26.95 14.05
CA MET A 188 20.33 -27.86 13.98
C MET A 188 21.01 -27.82 12.61
N LEU A 189 20.25 -27.93 11.53
CA LEU A 189 20.81 -28.11 10.18
C LEU A 189 21.29 -26.77 9.56
N THR A 190 20.96 -25.62 10.13
CA THR A 190 21.44 -24.34 9.64
C THR A 190 22.65 -23.78 10.38
N VAL A 191 23.22 -24.49 11.35
CA VAL A 191 24.33 -24.01 12.22
C VAL A 191 25.49 -23.41 11.45
N THR A 192 25.84 -24.02 10.28
CA THR A 192 26.92 -23.52 9.42
C THR A 192 26.50 -22.46 8.42
N ASP A 193 25.20 -22.16 8.31
CA ASP A 193 24.72 -21.12 7.38
C ASP A 193 24.93 -19.73 7.98
N ARG A 194 25.43 -18.81 7.17
CA ARG A 194 25.63 -17.40 7.58
C ARG A 194 24.36 -16.74 8.13
N LEU A 195 23.19 -17.22 7.70
CA LEU A 195 21.90 -16.71 8.16
C LEU A 195 21.41 -17.38 9.45
N HIS A 196 22.14 -18.34 10.01
CA HIS A 196 21.71 -19.12 11.19
C HIS A 196 21.23 -18.24 12.33
N THR A 197 22.05 -17.28 12.78
CA THR A 197 21.69 -16.39 13.89
C THR A 197 20.44 -15.58 13.61
N TYR A 198 20.25 -15.14 12.36
CA TYR A 198 19.03 -14.47 11.94
C TYR A 198 17.79 -15.39 12.07
N ILE A 199 17.93 -16.65 11.69
CA ILE A 199 16.89 -17.69 11.79
C ILE A 199 16.56 -17.96 13.26
N VAL A 200 17.58 -18.17 14.08
CA VAL A 200 17.44 -18.39 15.54
C VAL A 200 16.66 -17.25 16.19
N LEU A 201 17.07 -16.00 15.98
CA LEU A 201 16.37 -14.85 16.53
C LEU A 201 14.93 -14.74 16.01
N SER A 202 14.74 -14.93 14.70
CA SER A 202 13.40 -14.85 14.09
C SER A 202 12.45 -15.89 14.67
N LEU A 203 12.92 -17.12 14.92
CA LEU A 203 12.12 -18.21 15.47
C LEU A 203 11.83 -18.03 16.95
N LEU A 204 12.87 -17.74 17.75
CA LEU A 204 12.75 -17.78 19.20
C LEU A 204 12.23 -16.45 19.82
N THR A 205 12.46 -15.32 19.13
CA THR A 205 11.97 -14.02 19.65
C THR A 205 10.70 -13.53 18.95
N GLY A 206 10.35 -14.10 17.79
CA GLY A 206 9.24 -13.64 16.99
C GLY A 206 9.43 -12.23 16.38
N ALA A 207 10.65 -11.70 16.38
CA ALA A 207 10.96 -10.41 15.79
C ALA A 207 10.70 -10.43 14.27
N ARG A 208 10.14 -9.32 13.76
CA ARG A 208 9.79 -9.23 12.33
C ARG A 208 11.04 -9.06 11.47
N THR A 209 10.96 -9.55 10.24
CA THR A 209 12.06 -9.41 9.26
C THR A 209 12.59 -7.98 9.13
N GLU A 210 11.70 -6.99 9.15
CA GLU A 210 12.08 -5.58 9.02
C GLU A 210 12.76 -5.04 10.28
N GLU A 211 12.43 -5.60 11.44
CA GLU A 211 13.01 -5.28 12.74
C GLU A 211 14.41 -5.87 12.86
N LEU A 212 14.58 -7.17 12.57
CA LEU A 212 15.89 -7.81 12.59
C LEU A 212 16.87 -7.18 11.59
N ARG A 213 16.41 -6.77 10.40
CA ARG A 213 17.25 -6.09 9.42
C ARG A 213 17.72 -4.71 9.84
N ALA A 214 17.05 -4.09 10.83
CA ALA A 214 17.40 -2.79 11.39
C ALA A 214 18.04 -2.90 12.77
N LEU A 215 18.25 -4.12 13.29
CA LEU A 215 18.82 -4.32 14.62
C LEU A 215 20.30 -3.91 14.61
N GLU A 216 20.66 -3.03 15.53
CA GLU A 216 22.01 -2.53 15.73
C GLU A 216 22.62 -3.17 16.99
N TRP A 217 23.95 -3.37 17.00
CA TRP A 217 24.65 -3.94 18.15
C TRP A 217 24.46 -3.14 19.45
N GLN A 218 24.28 -1.85 19.37
CA GLN A 218 24.01 -1.00 20.56
C GLN A 218 22.70 -1.36 21.28
N HIS A 219 21.78 -2.06 20.59
CA HIS A 219 20.50 -2.51 21.11
C HIS A 219 20.49 -4.01 21.47
N VAL A 220 21.66 -4.64 21.54
CA VAL A 220 21.83 -6.05 21.90
C VAL A 220 22.60 -6.15 23.20
N HIS A 221 21.95 -6.60 24.25
CA HIS A 221 22.50 -6.77 25.59
C HIS A 221 22.60 -8.27 25.88
N LEU A 222 23.82 -8.82 25.85
CA LEU A 222 24.07 -10.26 25.98
C LEU A 222 24.37 -10.70 27.40
N GLU A 223 24.53 -9.76 28.33
CA GLU A 223 24.87 -10.03 29.71
C GLU A 223 23.75 -9.58 30.65
N TRP A 224 23.67 -10.21 31.81
CA TRP A 224 22.83 -9.76 32.90
C TRP A 224 23.35 -8.42 33.47
N VAL A 225 22.44 -7.48 33.73
CA VAL A 225 22.77 -6.22 34.40
C VAL A 225 21.85 -6.11 35.61
N GLY A 226 22.38 -6.48 36.78
CA GLY A 226 21.56 -6.68 37.99
C GLY A 226 20.50 -7.76 37.71
N ASP A 227 19.23 -7.45 37.96
CA ASP A 227 18.11 -8.37 37.72
C ASP A 227 17.55 -8.32 36.28
N VAL A 228 18.16 -7.53 35.39
CA VAL A 228 17.69 -7.38 34.02
C VAL A 228 18.34 -8.44 33.14
N PRO A 229 17.54 -9.35 32.51
CA PRO A 229 18.08 -10.43 31.68
C PRO A 229 18.66 -9.92 30.35
N PRO A 230 19.47 -10.75 29.69
CA PRO A 230 19.89 -10.52 28.31
C PRO A 230 18.68 -10.26 27.40
N ARG A 231 18.80 -9.25 26.54
CA ARG A 231 17.67 -8.74 25.75
C ARG A 231 18.08 -8.07 24.46
N VAL A 232 17.16 -7.92 23.56
CA VAL A 232 17.24 -7.04 22.39
C VAL A 232 16.13 -5.99 22.41
N GLU A 233 16.50 -4.79 22.06
CA GLU A 233 15.58 -3.65 21.98
C GLU A 233 15.20 -3.41 20.52
N VAL A 234 13.97 -3.79 20.15
CA VAL A 234 13.45 -3.71 18.80
C VAL A 234 12.70 -2.39 18.65
N TRP A 235 13.44 -1.30 18.52
CA TRP A 235 12.89 0.05 18.47
C TRP A 235 12.89 0.64 17.05
N ARG A 236 13.63 0.02 16.13
CA ARG A 236 13.77 0.49 14.75
C ARG A 236 13.31 -0.54 13.73
N SER A 237 13.03 -0.06 12.56
CA SER A 237 12.68 -0.86 11.40
C SER A 237 13.35 -0.25 10.17
N VAL A 238 13.58 -1.05 9.13
CA VAL A 238 14.18 -0.60 7.85
C VAL A 238 13.29 0.34 7.02
N ARG A 239 12.30 0.97 7.62
CA ARG A 239 11.42 1.93 6.95
C ARG A 239 12.08 3.30 6.86
N GLU A 240 11.64 4.11 5.90
CA GLU A 240 11.99 5.53 5.86
C GLU A 240 11.61 6.19 7.19
N GLY A 241 12.56 6.89 7.80
CA GLY A 241 12.41 7.46 9.13
C GLY A 241 12.96 6.60 10.27
N GLY A 242 13.37 5.35 10.01
CA GLY A 242 14.06 4.49 10.98
C GLY A 242 13.21 3.99 12.14
N ASP A 243 11.97 4.45 12.28
CA ASP A 243 11.09 4.12 13.40
C ASP A 243 10.21 2.88 13.14
N THR A 244 9.74 2.25 14.20
CA THR A 244 8.71 1.21 14.09
C THR A 244 7.40 1.83 13.59
N LYS A 245 6.46 1.00 13.12
CA LYS A 245 5.19 1.47 12.53
C LYS A 245 4.39 2.38 13.47
N THR A 246 4.53 2.20 14.76
CA THR A 246 3.94 3.01 15.83
C THR A 246 4.85 2.90 17.05
N GLU A 247 4.83 3.88 17.97
CA GLU A 247 5.55 3.81 19.26
C GLU A 247 5.18 2.55 20.06
N LYS A 248 3.92 2.11 19.97
CA LYS A 248 3.45 0.85 20.57
C LYS A 248 4.11 -0.41 19.97
N SER A 249 4.84 -0.28 18.86
CA SER A 249 5.58 -1.39 18.24
C SER A 249 7.02 -1.52 18.73
N ARG A 250 7.48 -0.61 19.60
CA ARG A 250 8.76 -0.73 20.30
C ARG A 250 8.64 -1.84 21.33
N GLN A 251 9.53 -2.81 21.27
CA GLN A 251 9.51 -3.98 22.16
C GLN A 251 10.92 -4.26 22.67
N THR A 252 10.99 -4.65 23.92
CA THR A 252 12.18 -5.29 24.50
C THR A 252 11.88 -6.77 24.60
N LEU A 253 12.72 -7.59 23.99
CA LEU A 253 12.56 -9.04 23.92
C LEU A 253 13.68 -9.69 24.71
N ALA A 254 13.34 -10.50 25.71
CA ALA A 254 14.31 -11.32 26.42
C ALA A 254 14.93 -12.35 25.46
N LEU A 255 16.20 -12.63 25.63
CA LEU A 255 16.97 -13.57 24.79
C LEU A 255 17.08 -14.92 25.50
N PRO A 256 16.52 -15.98 24.91
CA PRO A 256 16.86 -17.36 25.30
C PRO A 256 18.37 -17.64 25.09
N GLU A 257 18.93 -18.55 25.88
CA GLU A 257 20.37 -18.88 25.84
C GLU A 257 20.86 -19.20 24.41
N ARG A 258 20.11 -19.98 23.63
CA ARG A 258 20.42 -20.27 22.21
C ARG A 258 20.57 -19.01 21.36
N CYS A 259 19.83 -17.94 21.67
CA CYS A 259 19.96 -16.65 20.95
C CYS A 259 21.26 -15.94 21.34
N ILE A 260 21.63 -16.00 22.62
CA ILE A 260 22.87 -15.39 23.15
C ILE A 260 24.09 -16.04 22.51
N GLU A 261 24.13 -17.38 22.53
CA GLU A 261 25.21 -18.15 21.88
C GLU A 261 25.33 -17.85 20.40
N ALA A 262 24.19 -17.86 19.68
CA ALA A 262 24.16 -17.56 18.26
C ALA A 262 24.66 -16.13 17.96
N LEU A 263 24.28 -15.15 18.77
CA LEU A 263 24.73 -13.76 18.63
C LEU A 263 26.22 -13.59 18.94
N ARG A 264 26.75 -14.27 19.94
CA ARG A 264 28.20 -14.26 20.25
C ARG A 264 29.00 -14.82 19.07
N LYS A 265 28.58 -15.98 18.51
CA LYS A 265 29.20 -16.59 17.32
C LYS A 265 29.09 -15.65 16.11
N HIS A 266 27.95 -15.02 15.91
CA HIS A 266 27.72 -14.09 14.80
C HIS A 266 28.61 -12.85 14.90
N ARG A 267 28.85 -12.33 16.11
CA ARG A 267 29.73 -11.18 16.32
C ARG A 267 31.18 -11.52 15.93
N ALA A 268 31.63 -12.71 16.27
CA ALA A 268 32.96 -13.20 15.85
C ALA A 268 33.06 -13.39 14.33
N LEU A 269 32.03 -13.96 13.71
CA LEU A 269 31.95 -14.11 12.25
C LEU A 269 31.97 -12.75 11.55
N GLN A 270 31.17 -11.79 12.00
CA GLN A 270 31.12 -10.45 11.43
C GLN A 270 32.46 -9.71 11.61
N ALA A 271 33.17 -9.91 12.71
CA ALA A 271 34.52 -9.34 12.91
C ALA A 271 35.51 -9.92 11.89
N ALA A 272 35.48 -11.23 11.62
CA ALA A 272 36.29 -11.87 10.59
C ALA A 272 35.95 -11.34 9.18
N GLU A 273 34.66 -11.19 8.87
CA GLU A 273 34.21 -10.59 7.58
C GLU A 273 34.69 -9.14 7.43
N ARG A 274 34.67 -8.36 8.51
CA ARG A 274 35.18 -6.98 8.54
C ARG A 274 36.67 -6.95 8.18
N LEU A 275 37.47 -7.81 8.80
CA LEU A 275 38.90 -7.90 8.50
C LEU A 275 39.15 -8.32 7.03
N ALA A 276 38.39 -9.31 6.54
CA ALA A 276 38.51 -9.77 5.16
C ALA A 276 38.07 -8.74 4.12
N ALA A 277 37.09 -7.90 4.45
CA ALA A 277 36.61 -6.85 3.56
C ALA A 277 37.56 -5.63 3.49
N GLY A 278 38.33 -5.38 4.57
CA GLY A 278 39.26 -4.24 4.66
C GLY A 278 38.56 -2.90 4.38
N GLU A 279 39.08 -2.11 3.49
CA GLU A 279 38.55 -0.79 3.12
C GLU A 279 37.14 -0.83 2.49
N ARG A 280 36.69 -1.98 1.99
CA ARG A 280 35.34 -2.14 1.43
C ARG A 280 34.26 -2.25 2.50
N TRP A 281 34.66 -2.41 3.75
CA TRP A 281 33.71 -2.51 4.85
C TRP A 281 33.02 -1.18 5.10
N GLN A 282 31.68 -1.21 5.17
CA GLN A 282 30.87 -0.08 5.57
C GLN A 282 30.42 -0.23 7.02
N GLU A 283 30.85 0.67 7.88
CA GLU A 283 30.46 0.67 9.30
C GLU A 283 29.02 1.19 9.45
N THR A 284 28.10 0.28 9.70
CA THR A 284 26.68 0.60 9.84
C THR A 284 26.15 0.34 11.25
N GLY A 285 26.95 -0.30 12.12
CA GLY A 285 26.52 -0.74 13.45
C GLY A 285 25.47 -1.86 13.45
N LEU A 286 25.02 -2.34 12.28
CA LEU A 286 23.98 -3.34 12.18
C LEU A 286 24.48 -4.73 12.58
N VAL A 287 23.62 -5.52 13.25
CA VAL A 287 23.89 -6.92 13.57
C VAL A 287 23.92 -7.76 12.27
N PHE A 288 22.95 -7.59 11.40
CA PHE A 288 22.82 -8.37 10.17
C PHE A 288 23.16 -7.55 8.93
N THR A 289 24.33 -7.81 8.36
CA THR A 289 24.90 -7.10 7.22
C THR A 289 25.18 -8.04 6.04
N THR A 290 25.54 -7.48 4.90
CA THR A 290 26.24 -8.21 3.83
C THR A 290 27.70 -8.46 4.23
N ALA A 291 28.46 -9.24 3.47
CA ALA A 291 29.88 -9.48 3.68
C ALA A 291 30.78 -8.23 3.64
N VAL A 292 30.24 -7.09 3.23
CA VAL A 292 30.91 -5.77 3.19
C VAL A 292 30.26 -4.74 4.13
N GLY A 293 29.50 -5.18 5.14
CA GLY A 293 28.93 -4.31 6.17
C GLY A 293 27.65 -3.58 5.77
N THR A 294 27.18 -3.67 4.52
CA THR A 294 25.98 -2.99 4.07
C THR A 294 24.70 -3.67 4.57
N LYS A 295 23.61 -2.91 4.60
CA LYS A 295 22.28 -3.40 4.99
C LYS A 295 21.79 -4.52 4.07
N MET A 296 21.30 -5.61 4.65
CA MET A 296 20.71 -6.72 3.90
C MET A 296 19.39 -6.33 3.21
N ASP A 297 19.25 -6.66 1.93
CA ASP A 297 17.99 -6.51 1.22
C ASP A 297 16.99 -7.61 1.63
N ALA A 298 15.68 -7.25 1.69
CA ALA A 298 14.63 -8.21 2.08
C ALA A 298 14.48 -9.41 1.12
N ALA A 299 14.79 -9.21 -0.17
CA ALA A 299 14.75 -10.30 -1.15
C ALA A 299 15.92 -11.25 -0.93
N ASN A 300 17.10 -10.72 -0.56
CA ASN A 300 18.28 -11.54 -0.22
C ASN A 300 18.05 -12.35 1.06
N VAL A 301 17.47 -11.75 2.10
CA VAL A 301 17.08 -12.47 3.33
C VAL A 301 16.14 -13.64 2.98
N ARG A 302 15.08 -13.37 2.19
CA ARG A 302 14.15 -14.43 1.78
C ARG A 302 14.80 -15.53 0.95
N ARG A 303 15.72 -15.17 0.06
CA ARG A 303 16.45 -16.12 -0.78
C ARG A 303 17.35 -17.03 0.08
N ASN A 304 18.12 -16.44 0.98
CA ASN A 304 19.02 -17.16 1.87
C ASN A 304 18.24 -18.03 2.88
N PHE A 305 17.15 -17.51 3.43
CA PHE A 305 16.26 -18.30 4.27
C PHE A 305 15.70 -19.53 3.54
N ARG A 306 15.25 -19.40 2.31
CA ARG A 306 14.79 -20.53 1.51
C ARG A 306 15.92 -21.50 1.19
N ARG A 307 17.15 -21.03 1.02
CA ARG A 307 18.33 -21.89 0.84
C ARG A 307 18.58 -22.72 2.10
N ALA A 308 18.56 -22.10 3.26
CA ALA A 308 18.73 -22.78 4.53
C ALA A 308 17.63 -23.84 4.78
N LEU A 309 16.38 -23.55 4.47
CA LEU A 309 15.29 -24.51 4.60
C LEU A 309 15.40 -25.73 3.68
N ARG A 310 16.18 -25.69 2.59
CA ARG A 310 16.43 -26.89 1.74
C ARG A 310 17.19 -27.96 2.47
N LEU A 311 17.91 -27.61 3.52
CA LEU A 311 18.65 -28.55 4.35
C LEU A 311 17.74 -29.38 5.25
N VAL A 312 16.48 -28.96 5.44
CA VAL A 312 15.54 -29.58 6.38
C VAL A 312 14.60 -30.51 5.63
N PRO A 313 14.65 -31.83 5.86
CA PRO A 313 13.74 -32.77 5.23
C PRO A 313 12.27 -32.45 5.49
N GLY A 314 11.41 -32.64 4.50
CA GLY A 314 9.96 -32.43 4.62
C GLY A 314 9.48 -30.99 4.57
N LEU A 315 10.36 -29.99 4.38
CA LEU A 315 9.98 -28.60 4.18
C LEU A 315 10.15 -28.19 2.70
N ASP A 316 9.06 -27.76 2.05
CA ASP A 316 9.18 -27.06 0.76
C ASP A 316 9.54 -25.59 0.99
N PRO A 317 10.76 -25.15 0.62
CA PRO A 317 11.20 -23.76 0.85
C PRO A 317 10.33 -22.70 0.18
N LYS A 318 9.58 -23.07 -0.87
CA LYS A 318 8.67 -22.14 -1.58
C LYS A 318 7.47 -21.75 -0.74
N GLU A 319 7.07 -22.60 0.18
CA GLU A 319 5.92 -22.39 1.05
C GLU A 319 6.22 -21.49 2.25
N TRP A 320 7.50 -21.22 2.53
CA TRP A 320 7.94 -20.51 3.74
C TRP A 320 8.54 -19.14 3.41
N ALA A 321 8.38 -18.24 4.36
CA ALA A 321 9.01 -16.92 4.36
C ALA A 321 9.47 -16.59 5.79
N PRO A 322 10.49 -15.74 6.00
CA PRO A 322 10.94 -15.36 7.35
C PRO A 322 9.79 -14.83 8.24
N ALA A 323 8.81 -14.18 7.65
CA ALA A 323 7.61 -13.73 8.39
C ALA A 323 6.75 -14.87 8.94
N SER A 324 6.84 -16.08 8.38
CA SER A 324 6.12 -17.26 8.90
C SER A 324 6.71 -17.77 10.20
N CYS A 325 7.96 -17.43 10.51
CA CYS A 325 8.63 -17.79 11.75
C CYS A 325 8.20 -16.91 12.94
N GLY A 326 7.80 -15.66 12.66
CA GLY A 326 7.40 -14.67 13.69
C GLY A 326 5.90 -14.60 13.95
N THR A 327 5.08 -15.48 13.39
CA THR A 327 3.69 -15.60 13.82
C THR A 327 3.68 -16.27 15.19
N ARG A 328 3.39 -15.49 16.23
CA ARG A 328 3.09 -15.99 17.56
C ARG A 328 1.96 -17.00 17.44
N SER A 329 2.27 -18.27 17.30
CA SER A 329 1.35 -19.28 17.74
C SER A 329 1.42 -19.23 19.27
N SER A 330 0.33 -18.84 19.88
CA SER A 330 0.11 -18.91 21.33
C SER A 330 0.32 -20.33 21.89
N GLN A 331 0.64 -21.28 21.05
CA GLN A 331 0.86 -22.69 21.38
C GLN A 331 2.34 -23.12 21.44
N CYS A 332 3.28 -22.31 20.95
CA CYS A 332 4.70 -22.69 20.98
C CYS A 332 5.54 -22.10 22.14
N CYS A 333 4.92 -21.39 23.08
CA CYS A 333 5.67 -20.67 24.09
C CYS A 333 5.39 -20.98 25.58
N PRO A 334 4.88 -22.16 26.02
CA PRO A 334 4.89 -22.50 27.44
C PRO A 334 6.13 -23.25 27.93
N MET A 335 6.99 -23.80 27.03
CA MET A 335 8.09 -24.68 27.47
C MET A 335 9.51 -24.13 27.30
N LEU A 336 9.72 -22.94 26.75
CA LEU A 336 11.07 -22.39 26.52
C LEU A 336 11.41 -21.15 27.38
N VAL A 337 10.56 -20.83 28.36
CA VAL A 337 10.79 -19.64 29.23
C VAL A 337 11.44 -20.00 30.57
N CYS A 338 11.58 -21.29 30.92
CA CYS A 338 12.19 -21.69 32.18
C CYS A 338 13.10 -22.91 31.98
N ARG A 339 14.35 -22.70 31.67
CA ARG A 339 15.54 -23.36 32.24
C ARG A 339 16.81 -22.80 31.66
#